data_01387d000521fc2d81a29d45f1a21b8e
#
_entry.id   01387d000521fc2d81a29d45f1a21b8e
#
_cell.length_a   1.000
_cell.length_b   1.000
_cell.length_c   1.000
_cell.angle_alpha   90.00
_cell.angle_beta   90.00
_cell.angle_gamma   90.00
#
_symmetry.space_group_name_H-M   'P 1'
#
loop_
_entity.id
_entity.type
_entity.pdbx_description
1 polymer ?
#
loop_
_entity_poly.entity_id
_entity_poly.type
_entity_poly.pdbx_seq_one_letter_code
_entity_poly.pdbx_strand_id
1 'polypeptide(L)'
;LVSGINHGGNMAICVNYSGTMGAAAEGCIFNVPSMGVSLLDHAADADFSECCRLGRMLARRVLKEGLPHGTYLNLNVPKLPQVKGLKVCRQADGRWVREFKRSENASGEPVFWLTGAFESAKPIHPDNDMLALDSGYASLVPCKIDVTDYDFMATLNNWIL
;
A
#
# COMPACT_ATOMS: atom_id res chain seq x y z
N LEU A 1 -3.43 -8.70 -13.94
CA LEU A 1 -3.80 -9.29 -12.66
C LEU A 1 -4.38 -8.23 -11.72
N VAL A 2 -5.46 -8.54 -11.03
CA VAL A 2 -6.02 -7.69 -9.96
C VAL A 2 -6.03 -8.53 -8.67
N SER A 3 -5.32 -8.07 -7.65
CA SER A 3 -5.25 -8.70 -6.33
C SER A 3 -6.10 -7.92 -5.32
N GLY A 4 -6.85 -8.61 -4.49
CA GLY A 4 -7.76 -8.03 -3.51
C GLY A 4 -9.22 -8.32 -3.83
N ILE A 5 -10.18 -7.61 -3.30
CA ILE A 5 -10.05 -6.37 -2.51
C ILE A 5 -9.70 -6.73 -1.06
N ASN A 6 -8.63 -6.11 -0.56
CA ASN A 6 -8.17 -6.34 0.81
C ASN A 6 -9.00 -5.53 1.83
N HIS A 7 -9.33 -6.15 2.96
CA HIS A 7 -9.77 -5.42 4.15
C HIS A 7 -8.56 -4.79 4.85
N GLY A 8 -8.60 -3.48 5.04
CA GLY A 8 -7.47 -2.70 5.53
C GLY A 8 -6.57 -2.17 4.40
N GLY A 9 -5.95 -1.03 4.64
CA GLY A 9 -5.12 -0.35 3.65
C GLY A 9 -3.70 -0.93 3.54
N ASN A 10 -3.12 -0.80 2.36
CA ASN A 10 -1.74 -1.14 2.06
C ASN A 10 -0.93 0.10 1.65
N MET A 11 -1.26 1.26 2.24
CA MET A 11 -0.53 2.51 2.05
C MET A 11 0.78 2.53 2.83
N ALA A 12 1.62 3.50 2.55
CA ALA A 12 2.92 3.72 3.19
C ALA A 12 3.78 2.43 3.18
N ILE A 13 4.50 2.15 4.27
CA ILE A 13 5.36 0.98 4.42
C ILE A 13 4.58 -0.36 4.39
N CYS A 14 3.24 -0.32 4.60
CA CYS A 14 2.41 -1.53 4.59
C CYS A 14 2.45 -2.28 3.26
N VAL A 15 2.79 -1.62 2.16
CA VAL A 15 2.99 -2.26 0.85
C VAL A 15 3.98 -3.44 0.94
N ASN A 16 5.02 -3.31 1.77
CA ASN A 16 6.09 -4.30 1.90
C ASN A 16 5.68 -5.55 2.73
N TYR A 17 4.60 -5.46 3.50
CA TYR A 17 4.09 -6.55 4.36
C TYR A 17 2.84 -7.21 3.78
N SER A 18 2.33 -6.68 2.67
CA SER A 18 1.02 -7.02 2.12
C SER A 18 1.07 -8.23 1.19
N GLY A 19 0.31 -9.27 1.51
CA GLY A 19 0.06 -10.37 0.57
C GLY A 19 -0.68 -9.93 -0.69
N THR A 20 -1.59 -8.96 -0.59
CA THR A 20 -2.28 -8.36 -1.74
C THR A 20 -1.31 -7.69 -2.70
N MET A 21 -0.36 -6.91 -2.16
CA MET A 21 0.65 -6.25 -2.98
C MET A 21 1.73 -7.22 -3.46
N GLY A 22 2.07 -8.24 -2.66
CA GLY A 22 2.95 -9.34 -3.07
C GLY A 22 2.42 -10.09 -4.29
N ALA A 23 1.12 -10.40 -4.32
CA ALA A 23 0.49 -11.04 -5.49
C ALA A 23 0.50 -10.12 -6.72
N ALA A 24 0.30 -8.80 -6.55
CA ALA A 24 0.41 -7.85 -7.66
C ALA A 24 1.86 -7.73 -8.17
N ALA A 25 2.84 -7.73 -7.26
CA ALA A 25 4.26 -7.73 -7.60
C ALA A 25 4.66 -9.01 -8.36
N GLU A 26 4.18 -10.19 -7.91
CA GLU A 26 4.43 -11.47 -8.58
C GLU A 26 3.90 -11.44 -10.02
N GLY A 27 2.67 -10.97 -10.24
CA GLY A 27 2.15 -10.80 -11.60
C GLY A 27 3.03 -9.87 -12.45
N CYS A 28 3.53 -8.78 -11.87
CA CYS A 28 4.43 -7.85 -12.54
C CYS A 28 5.77 -8.51 -12.92
N ILE A 29 6.35 -9.37 -12.06
CA ILE A 29 7.56 -10.15 -12.33
C ILE A 29 7.38 -11.02 -13.58
N PHE A 30 6.20 -11.59 -13.76
CA PHE A 30 5.84 -12.38 -14.94
C PHE A 30 5.37 -11.53 -16.14
N ASN A 31 5.62 -10.21 -16.12
CA ASN A 31 5.21 -9.27 -17.16
C ASN A 31 3.69 -9.20 -17.41
N VAL A 32 2.90 -9.55 -16.40
CA VAL A 32 1.44 -9.35 -16.39
C VAL A 32 1.15 -7.99 -15.78
N PRO A 33 0.49 -7.04 -16.49
CA PRO A 33 0.07 -5.78 -15.90
C PRO A 33 -0.77 -6.03 -14.65
N SER A 34 -0.35 -5.49 -13.50
CA SER A 34 -0.87 -5.89 -12.19
C SER A 34 -1.22 -4.73 -11.29
N MET A 35 -2.22 -4.94 -10.43
CA MET A 35 -2.62 -3.97 -9.41
C MET A 35 -3.15 -4.66 -8.17
N GLY A 36 -2.86 -4.08 -7.00
CA GLY A 36 -3.50 -4.40 -5.73
C GLY A 36 -4.57 -3.36 -5.38
N VAL A 37 -5.68 -3.81 -4.81
CA VAL A 37 -6.82 -2.98 -4.42
C VAL A 37 -7.15 -3.23 -2.94
N SER A 38 -7.27 -2.15 -2.17
CA SER A 38 -7.50 -2.20 -0.73
C SER A 38 -8.54 -1.19 -0.29
N LEU A 39 -9.43 -1.59 0.62
CA LEU A 39 -10.38 -0.74 1.29
C LEU A 39 -9.93 -0.50 2.74
N LEU A 40 -9.90 0.74 3.20
CA LEU A 40 -9.57 1.10 4.58
C LEU A 40 -10.78 0.83 5.52
N ASP A 41 -11.30 -0.38 5.45
CA ASP A 41 -12.37 -0.86 6.32
C ASP A 41 -12.12 -2.32 6.70
N HIS A 42 -12.26 -2.65 7.99
CA HIS A 42 -12.11 -3.99 8.53
C HIS A 42 -13.46 -4.61 8.94
N ALA A 43 -14.57 -3.91 8.72
CA ALA A 43 -15.89 -4.40 9.07
C ALA A 43 -16.27 -5.62 8.22
N ALA A 44 -16.95 -6.60 8.82
CA ALA A 44 -17.39 -7.80 8.11
C ALA A 44 -18.41 -7.49 6.99
N ASP A 45 -19.14 -6.38 7.14
CA ASP A 45 -20.15 -5.86 6.21
C ASP A 45 -19.64 -4.65 5.40
N ALA A 46 -18.33 -4.54 5.20
CA ALA A 46 -17.71 -3.43 4.47
C ALA A 46 -18.28 -3.28 3.05
N ASP A 47 -18.57 -2.04 2.64
CA ASP A 47 -19.04 -1.73 1.28
C ASP A 47 -17.85 -1.53 0.34
N PHE A 48 -17.66 -2.48 -0.59
CA PHE A 48 -16.62 -2.44 -1.61
C PHE A 48 -17.01 -1.69 -2.90
N SER A 49 -18.16 -1.06 -2.95
CA SER A 49 -18.69 -0.45 -4.19
C SER A 49 -17.73 0.56 -4.82
N GLU A 50 -17.13 1.46 -4.02
CA GLU A 50 -16.14 2.43 -4.52
C GLU A 50 -14.84 1.75 -4.98
N CYS A 51 -14.36 0.73 -4.27
CA CYS A 51 -13.22 -0.07 -4.70
C CYS A 51 -13.49 -0.76 -6.04
N CYS A 52 -14.66 -1.36 -6.20
CA CYS A 52 -15.08 -2.00 -7.44
C CYS A 52 -15.18 -0.99 -8.60
N ARG A 53 -15.73 0.19 -8.35
CA ARG A 53 -15.85 1.26 -9.34
C ARG A 53 -14.48 1.74 -9.82
N LEU A 54 -13.60 2.10 -8.89
CA LEU A 54 -12.26 2.62 -9.20
C LEU A 54 -11.36 1.52 -9.77
N GLY A 55 -11.36 0.33 -9.17
CA GLY A 55 -10.59 -0.81 -9.63
C GLY A 55 -10.95 -1.20 -11.07
N ARG A 56 -12.24 -1.24 -11.40
CA ARG A 56 -12.72 -1.51 -12.77
C ARG A 56 -12.27 -0.43 -13.76
N MET A 57 -12.36 0.84 -13.36
CA MET A 57 -11.92 1.97 -14.19
C MET A 57 -10.42 1.85 -14.50
N LEU A 58 -9.58 1.60 -13.48
CA LEU A 58 -8.14 1.43 -13.64
C LEU A 58 -7.79 0.18 -14.43
N ALA A 59 -8.43 -0.97 -14.16
CA ALA A 59 -8.18 -2.21 -14.89
C ALA A 59 -8.44 -2.04 -16.39
N ARG A 60 -9.53 -1.37 -16.79
CA ARG A 60 -9.80 -1.05 -18.19
C ARG A 60 -8.73 -0.16 -18.81
N ARG A 61 -8.22 0.82 -18.04
CA ARG A 61 -7.17 1.69 -18.51
C ARG A 61 -5.85 0.93 -18.69
N VAL A 62 -5.49 0.09 -17.71
CA VAL A 62 -4.30 -0.76 -17.76
C VAL A 62 -4.37 -1.76 -18.91
N LEU A 63 -5.53 -2.36 -19.18
CA LEU A 63 -5.70 -3.25 -20.34
C LEU A 63 -5.49 -2.53 -21.68
N LYS A 64 -5.84 -1.25 -21.76
CA LYS A 64 -5.71 -0.45 -22.99
C LYS A 64 -4.28 0.08 -23.19
N GLU A 65 -3.69 0.63 -22.13
CA GLU A 65 -2.42 1.40 -22.21
C GLU A 65 -1.20 0.57 -21.79
N GLY A 66 -1.42 -0.54 -21.05
CA GLY A 66 -0.33 -1.29 -20.40
C GLY A 66 0.21 -0.59 -19.15
N LEU A 67 1.27 -1.16 -18.61
CA LEU A 67 2.10 -0.56 -17.55
C LEU A 67 3.57 -0.64 -17.98
N PRO A 68 4.42 0.30 -17.53
CA PRO A 68 5.86 0.19 -17.75
C PRO A 68 6.42 -1.11 -17.14
N HIS A 69 7.46 -1.66 -17.75
CA HIS A 69 8.14 -2.85 -17.23
C HIS A 69 8.55 -2.66 -15.76
N GLY A 70 8.34 -3.68 -14.94
CA GLY A 70 8.64 -3.67 -13.52
C GLY A 70 7.76 -2.74 -12.68
N THR A 71 6.62 -2.26 -13.24
CA THR A 71 5.68 -1.39 -12.52
C THR A 71 4.36 -2.10 -12.27
N TYR A 72 3.85 -1.98 -11.04
CA TYR A 72 2.50 -2.41 -10.63
C TYR A 72 1.83 -1.30 -9.83
N LEU A 73 0.51 -1.36 -9.67
CA LEU A 73 -0.27 -0.30 -9.05
C LEU A 73 -0.78 -0.69 -7.67
N ASN A 74 -0.74 0.26 -6.73
CA ASN A 74 -1.33 0.14 -5.39
C ASN A 74 -2.48 1.14 -5.28
N LEU A 75 -3.71 0.64 -5.30
CA LEU A 75 -4.93 1.43 -5.10
C LEU A 75 -5.43 1.22 -3.68
N ASN A 76 -5.53 2.32 -2.91
CA ASN A 76 -6.16 2.33 -1.60
C ASN A 76 -7.38 3.28 -1.61
N VAL A 77 -8.48 2.82 -1.04
CA VAL A 77 -9.75 3.55 -1.01
C VAL A 77 -10.16 3.76 0.45
N PRO A 78 -10.39 5.01 0.90
CA PRO A 78 -10.83 5.27 2.27
C PRO A 78 -12.28 4.78 2.47
N LYS A 79 -12.64 4.48 3.73
CA LYS A 79 -13.99 4.11 4.15
C LYS A 79 -14.94 5.30 4.01
N LEU A 80 -15.45 5.52 2.81
CA LEU A 80 -16.43 6.56 2.48
C LEU A 80 -17.44 6.03 1.47
N PRO A 81 -18.73 6.45 1.56
CA PRO A 81 -19.73 6.07 0.55
C PRO A 81 -19.35 6.51 -0.86
N GLN A 82 -18.65 7.64 -0.97
CA GLN A 82 -18.10 8.17 -2.19
C GLN A 82 -16.85 8.97 -1.87
N VAL A 83 -15.74 8.66 -2.56
CA VAL A 83 -14.50 9.41 -2.44
C VAL A 83 -14.56 10.72 -3.22
N LYS A 84 -13.79 11.73 -2.79
CA LYS A 84 -13.68 13.02 -3.50
C LYS A 84 -13.02 12.90 -4.87
N GLY A 85 -12.32 11.81 -5.13
CA GLY A 85 -11.62 11.52 -6.38
C GLY A 85 -10.45 10.57 -6.17
N LEU A 86 -9.64 10.40 -7.22
CA LEU A 86 -8.43 9.59 -7.22
C LEU A 86 -7.20 10.51 -7.34
N LYS A 87 -6.20 10.33 -6.47
CA LYS A 87 -4.92 11.03 -6.53
C LYS A 87 -3.79 10.06 -6.81
N VAL A 88 -2.91 10.43 -7.74
CA VAL A 88 -1.60 9.76 -7.88
C VAL A 88 -0.70 10.29 -6.78
N CYS A 89 -0.12 9.38 -6.02
CA CYS A 89 0.65 9.70 -4.82
C CYS A 89 2.00 9.00 -4.83
N ARG A 90 2.93 9.52 -4.03
CA ARG A 90 4.07 8.73 -3.57
C ARG A 90 3.68 7.91 -2.34
N GLN A 91 4.41 6.85 -2.08
CA GLN A 91 4.36 6.13 -0.82
C GLN A 91 4.77 7.07 0.32
N ALA A 92 3.99 7.11 1.39
CA ALA A 92 4.38 7.84 2.61
C ALA A 92 5.56 7.15 3.28
N ASP A 93 6.51 7.95 3.75
CA ASP A 93 7.61 7.48 4.58
C ASP A 93 7.21 7.49 6.05
N GLY A 94 7.60 6.43 6.78
CA GLY A 94 7.29 6.26 8.19
C GLY A 94 7.40 4.81 8.64
N ARG A 95 7.03 4.57 9.88
CA ARG A 95 7.11 3.24 10.51
C ARG A 95 5.98 3.01 11.50
N TRP A 96 5.70 1.76 11.78
CA TRP A 96 4.88 1.37 12.91
C TRP A 96 5.68 1.42 14.20
N VAL A 97 5.06 1.91 15.26
CA VAL A 97 5.66 2.01 16.61
C VAL A 97 4.68 1.47 17.64
N ARG A 98 5.21 1.05 18.79
CA ARG A 98 4.42 0.47 19.89
C ARG A 98 3.56 -0.71 19.42
N GLU A 99 4.14 -1.56 18.56
CA GLU A 99 3.43 -2.63 17.87
C GLU A 99 2.93 -3.73 18.79
N PHE A 100 3.46 -3.82 20.01
CA PHE A 100 3.07 -4.86 20.97
C PHE A 100 2.65 -4.28 22.32
N LYS A 101 1.50 -4.75 22.81
CA LYS A 101 1.05 -4.49 24.18
C LYS A 101 1.07 -5.80 24.96
N ARG A 102 1.91 -5.86 26.01
CA ARG A 102 1.94 -6.99 26.94
C ARG A 102 0.65 -7.04 27.76
N SER A 103 0.12 -8.24 27.97
CA SER A 103 -1.00 -8.57 28.83
C SER A 103 -0.79 -9.96 29.44
N GLU A 104 -1.74 -10.49 30.15
CA GLU A 104 -1.75 -11.86 30.68
C GLU A 104 -3.02 -12.57 30.22
N ASN A 105 -2.91 -13.87 29.93
CA ASN A 105 -4.08 -14.71 29.67
C ASN A 105 -4.73 -15.15 30.99
N ALA A 106 -5.83 -15.91 30.91
CA ALA A 106 -6.56 -16.40 32.09
C ALA A 106 -5.72 -17.33 33.00
N SER A 107 -4.62 -17.89 32.51
CA SER A 107 -3.67 -18.75 33.26
C SER A 107 -2.50 -17.97 33.86
N GLY A 108 -2.45 -16.62 33.70
CA GLY A 108 -1.36 -15.78 34.17
C GLY A 108 -0.11 -15.79 33.28
N GLU A 109 -0.18 -16.36 32.08
CA GLU A 109 0.94 -16.39 31.15
C GLU A 109 1.01 -15.10 30.33
N PRO A 110 2.22 -14.58 30.03
CA PRO A 110 2.36 -13.37 29.25
C PRO A 110 1.89 -13.58 27.81
N VAL A 111 1.03 -12.70 27.33
CA VAL A 111 0.57 -12.59 25.94
C VAL A 111 0.88 -11.21 25.41
N PHE A 112 1.10 -11.13 24.10
CA PHE A 112 1.36 -9.86 23.43
C PHE A 112 0.27 -9.61 22.38
N TRP A 113 -0.45 -8.53 22.53
CA TRP A 113 -1.42 -8.06 21.55
C TRP A 113 -0.72 -7.24 20.50
N LEU A 114 -0.96 -7.58 19.22
CA LEU A 114 -0.53 -6.72 18.13
C LEU A 114 -1.36 -5.43 18.15
N THR A 115 -0.66 -4.32 18.26
CA THR A 115 -1.21 -2.97 18.31
C THR A 115 -0.43 -2.10 17.33
N GLY A 116 -0.31 -0.84 17.59
CA GLY A 116 0.61 0.04 16.89
C GLY A 116 -0.03 1.36 16.50
N ALA A 117 0.84 2.32 16.24
CA ALA A 117 0.51 3.58 15.62
C ALA A 117 1.52 3.87 14.52
N PHE A 118 1.06 4.41 13.40
CA PHE A 118 1.96 4.83 12.35
C PHE A 118 2.55 6.21 12.67
N GLU A 119 3.87 6.33 12.61
CA GLU A 119 4.60 7.58 12.72
C GLU A 119 5.21 7.94 11.38
N SER A 120 4.76 9.06 10.79
CA SER A 120 5.33 9.58 9.55
C SER A 120 6.72 10.16 9.79
N ALA A 121 7.67 9.85 8.92
CA ALA A 121 8.97 10.50 8.88
C ALA A 121 8.82 11.96 8.45
N LYS A 122 9.75 12.81 8.88
CA LYS A 122 9.77 14.22 8.49
C LYS A 122 10.94 14.50 7.55
N PRO A 123 10.79 15.40 6.58
CA PRO A 123 9.60 16.20 6.26
C PRO A 123 8.48 15.37 5.62
N ILE A 124 7.22 15.71 5.91
CA ILE A 124 6.05 15.04 5.30
C ILE A 124 5.84 15.64 3.90
N HIS A 125 5.94 14.81 2.87
CA HIS A 125 5.62 15.23 1.51
C HIS A 125 4.11 15.38 1.31
N PRO A 126 3.64 16.51 0.73
CA PRO A 126 2.21 16.81 0.61
C PRO A 126 1.46 15.91 -0.36
N ASP A 127 2.17 15.21 -1.24
CA ASP A 127 1.64 14.31 -2.27
C ASP A 127 1.69 12.82 -1.86
N ASN A 128 1.83 12.52 -0.56
CA ASN A 128 1.85 11.15 -0.08
C ASN A 128 0.45 10.53 0.01
N ASP A 129 0.40 9.19 -0.02
CA ASP A 129 -0.81 8.39 -0.03
C ASP A 129 -1.64 8.53 1.26
N MET A 130 -1.00 8.64 2.42
CA MET A 130 -1.70 8.80 3.69
C MET A 130 -2.48 10.12 3.76
N LEU A 131 -1.86 11.24 3.38
CA LEU A 131 -2.55 12.53 3.34
C LEU A 131 -3.69 12.57 2.32
N ALA A 132 -3.54 11.87 1.19
CA ALA A 132 -4.62 11.75 0.21
C ALA A 132 -5.83 11.03 0.82
N LEU A 133 -5.59 9.89 1.48
CA LEU A 133 -6.62 9.08 2.13
C LEU A 133 -7.30 9.84 3.28
N ASP A 134 -6.54 10.48 4.17
CA ASP A 134 -7.05 11.31 5.26
C ASP A 134 -7.91 12.48 4.76
N SER A 135 -7.58 13.00 3.57
CA SER A 135 -8.35 14.06 2.91
C SER A 135 -9.60 13.56 2.17
N GLY A 136 -9.88 12.25 2.18
CA GLY A 136 -11.05 11.62 1.56
C GLY A 136 -10.89 11.33 0.07
N TYR A 137 -9.66 11.26 -0.43
CA TYR A 137 -9.36 10.79 -1.79
C TYR A 137 -8.90 9.35 -1.77
N ALA A 138 -9.19 8.59 -2.81
CA ALA A 138 -8.49 7.36 -3.07
C ALA A 138 -7.04 7.65 -3.50
N SER A 139 -6.08 6.86 -3.04
CA SER A 139 -4.67 6.98 -3.43
C SER A 139 -4.30 5.92 -4.46
N LEU A 140 -3.51 6.32 -5.46
CA LEU A 140 -2.92 5.44 -6.46
C LEU A 140 -1.42 5.64 -6.48
N VAL A 141 -0.68 4.64 -6.03
CA VAL A 141 0.78 4.66 -5.98
C VAL A 141 1.33 3.70 -7.03
N PRO A 142 2.14 4.18 -8.00
CA PRO A 142 2.91 3.29 -8.87
C PRO A 142 4.09 2.71 -8.08
N CYS A 143 4.16 1.38 -7.98
CA CYS A 143 5.21 0.64 -7.29
C CYS A 143 6.16 0.00 -8.29
N LYS A 144 7.40 -0.24 -7.88
CA LYS A 144 8.39 -0.96 -8.68
C LYS A 144 8.82 -2.26 -7.99
N ILE A 145 9.13 -3.27 -8.80
CA ILE A 145 9.74 -4.52 -8.33
C ILE A 145 11.25 -4.37 -8.11
N ASP A 146 11.90 -3.44 -8.81
CA ASP A 146 13.31 -3.14 -8.61
C ASP A 146 13.46 -2.16 -7.44
N VAL A 147 14.03 -2.63 -6.35
CA VAL A 147 14.26 -1.90 -5.09
C VAL A 147 15.70 -1.40 -4.95
N THR A 148 16.49 -1.41 -6.05
CA THR A 148 17.87 -0.94 -6.05
C THR A 148 17.94 0.56 -5.84
N ASP A 149 18.72 1.01 -4.86
CA ASP A 149 19.10 2.40 -4.69
C ASP A 149 20.27 2.72 -5.63
N TYR A 150 19.93 3.18 -6.82
CA TYR A 150 20.93 3.51 -7.87
C TYR A 150 21.82 4.67 -7.48
N ASP A 151 21.33 5.64 -6.71
CA ASP A 151 22.11 6.80 -6.28
C ASP A 151 23.17 6.37 -5.26
N PHE A 152 22.84 5.45 -4.38
CA PHE A 152 23.77 4.94 -3.38
C PHE A 152 24.77 3.93 -3.94
N MET A 153 24.50 3.27 -5.08
CA MET A 153 25.45 2.35 -5.74
C MET A 153 26.82 2.98 -5.98
N ALA A 154 26.86 4.25 -6.43
CA ALA A 154 28.12 4.95 -6.68
C ALA A 154 28.96 5.09 -5.38
N THR A 155 28.31 5.33 -4.26
CA THR A 155 28.97 5.41 -2.94
C THR A 155 29.51 4.05 -2.51
N LEU A 156 28.72 2.99 -2.68
CA LEU A 156 29.14 1.62 -2.32
C LEU A 156 30.37 1.17 -3.09
N ASN A 157 30.50 1.53 -4.37
CA ASN A 157 31.68 1.20 -5.16
C ASN A 157 32.99 1.75 -4.54
N ASN A 158 32.92 2.88 -3.83
CA ASN A 158 34.08 3.45 -3.17
C ASN A 158 34.45 2.72 -1.85
N TRP A 159 33.58 1.85 -1.33
CA TRP A 159 33.87 1.10 -0.09
C TRP A 159 34.61 -0.21 -0.35
N ILE A 160 34.60 -0.69 -1.59
CA ILE A 160 35.20 -1.97 -1.99
C ILE A 160 36.51 -1.79 -2.79
N LEU A 161 36.94 -0.54 -2.99
CA LEU A 161 38.24 -0.18 -3.59
C LEU A 161 39.25 0.09 -2.48
#